data_1ac0fa57523e6175c9236504cbbed195
#
_entry.id   1ac0fa57523e6175c9236504cbbed195
#
_cell.length_a   1.000
_cell.length_b   1.000
_cell.length_c   1.000
_cell.angle_alpha   90.00
_cell.angle_beta   90.00
_cell.angle_gamma   90.00
#
_symmetry.space_group_name_H-M   'P 1'
#
loop_
_entity.id
_entity.type
_entity.pdbx_description
1 polymer ?
#
loop_
_entity_poly.entity_id
_entity_poly.type
_entity_poly.pdbx_seq_one_letter_code
_entity_poly.pdbx_strand_id
1 'polypeptide(L)'
;MNQSYDASSPMSKKLRKMAGTYIKSCREGQGLTQRDLAEALKLKYYTFISQLENGHGRVPPHLYEPLAVALRQDVKVFVMEMLKFYDPFTYKALNGEHPYNLMEPANKVWTQEE
;
A
#
# COMPACT_ATOMS: atom_id res chain seq x y z
N MET A 1 -24.80 7.67 -3.18
CA MET A 1 -24.45 7.29 -3.20
C MET A 1 -23.58 6.63 -3.45
N ASN A 2 -23.52 6.05 -3.73
CA ASN A 2 -22.70 5.33 -4.13
C ASN A 2 -21.52 5.87 -4.53
N GLN A 3 -21.24 6.95 -4.34
CA GLN A 3 -20.04 7.64 -4.59
C GLN A 3 -19.06 7.38 -3.56
N SER A 4 -19.40 6.71 -2.48
CA SER A 4 -18.44 6.51 -1.44
C SER A 4 -17.37 5.53 -1.88
N TYR A 5 -16.18 5.66 -1.31
CA TYR A 5 -15.07 4.77 -1.60
C TYR A 5 -15.39 3.39 -1.03
N ASP A 6 -15.30 2.39 -1.87
CA ASP A 6 -15.66 1.03 -1.50
C ASP A 6 -14.41 0.17 -1.52
N ALA A 7 -14.02 -0.34 -0.36
CA ALA A 7 -12.80 -1.13 -0.22
C ALA A 7 -12.85 -2.43 -1.01
N SER A 8 -14.05 -2.89 -1.39
CA SER A 8 -14.17 -4.11 -2.17
C SER A 8 -14.19 -3.86 -3.67
N SER A 9 -14.14 -2.60 -4.10
CA SER A 9 -14.20 -2.28 -5.52
C SER A 9 -12.96 -2.76 -6.25
N PRO A 10 -13.05 -2.96 -7.56
CA PRO A 10 -11.85 -3.33 -8.33
C PRO A 10 -10.71 -2.34 -8.19
N MET A 11 -11.03 -1.05 -8.14
CA MET A 11 -9.97 -0.06 -7.98
C MET A 11 -9.27 -0.22 -6.64
N SER A 12 -10.03 -0.41 -5.57
CA SER A 12 -9.44 -0.57 -4.25
C SER A 12 -8.55 -1.79 -4.17
N LYS A 13 -9.01 -2.90 -4.76
CA LYS A 13 -8.23 -4.13 -4.75
C LYS A 13 -6.94 -3.96 -5.52
N LYS A 14 -7.01 -3.28 -6.66
CA LYS A 14 -5.82 -3.06 -7.47
C LYS A 14 -4.84 -2.16 -6.76
N LEU A 15 -5.32 -1.12 -6.10
CA LEU A 15 -4.45 -0.22 -5.37
C LEU A 15 -3.77 -0.93 -4.20
N ARG A 16 -4.50 -1.80 -3.50
CA ARG A 16 -3.88 -2.57 -2.42
C ARG A 16 -2.80 -3.50 -2.95
N LYS A 17 -3.02 -4.08 -4.12
CA LYS A 17 -2.00 -4.91 -4.72
C LYS A 17 -0.76 -4.12 -5.09
N MET A 18 -0.95 -2.91 -5.57
CA MET A 18 0.18 -2.04 -5.88
C MET A 18 0.93 -1.64 -4.62
N ALA A 19 0.22 -1.39 -3.52
CA ALA A 19 0.88 -1.13 -2.25
C ALA A 19 1.72 -2.33 -1.84
N GLY A 20 1.17 -3.52 -2.00
CA GLY A 20 1.89 -4.75 -1.68
C GLY A 20 3.15 -4.91 -2.51
N THR A 21 3.07 -4.59 -3.79
CA THR A 21 4.23 -4.65 -4.67
C THR A 21 5.30 -3.66 -4.22
N TYR A 22 4.88 -2.47 -3.81
CA TYR A 22 5.83 -1.47 -3.31
C TYR A 22 6.54 -1.99 -2.04
N ILE A 23 5.78 -2.55 -1.11
CA ILE A 23 6.37 -3.09 0.12
C ILE A 23 7.35 -4.21 -0.21
N LYS A 24 6.96 -5.10 -1.10
CA LYS A 24 7.82 -6.22 -1.49
C LYS A 24 9.12 -5.71 -2.13
N SER A 25 9.02 -4.70 -3.00
CA SER A 25 10.21 -4.13 -3.62
C SER A 25 11.14 -3.53 -2.59
N CYS A 26 10.60 -2.80 -1.63
CA CYS A 26 11.42 -2.22 -0.58
C CYS A 26 12.10 -3.31 0.25
N ARG A 27 11.36 -4.36 0.56
CA ARG A 27 11.90 -5.47 1.35
C ARG A 27 13.03 -6.16 0.61
N GLU A 28 12.79 -6.49 -0.65
CA GLU A 28 13.80 -7.19 -1.45
C GLU A 28 15.01 -6.31 -1.69
N GLY A 29 14.79 -5.01 -1.83
CA GLY A 29 15.89 -4.07 -1.98
C GLY A 29 16.80 -4.03 -0.78
N GLN A 30 16.29 -4.40 0.40
CA GLN A 30 17.11 -4.48 1.60
C GLN A 30 17.64 -5.89 1.85
N GLY A 31 17.36 -6.82 0.96
CA GLY A 31 17.85 -8.19 1.13
C GLY A 31 17.13 -8.97 2.21
N LEU A 32 15.91 -8.55 2.57
CA LEU A 32 15.17 -9.19 3.65
C LEU A 32 14.20 -10.21 3.10
N THR A 33 14.09 -11.35 3.80
CA THR A 33 13.01 -12.28 3.51
C THR A 33 11.73 -11.79 4.21
N GLN A 34 10.60 -12.38 3.84
CA GLN A 34 9.36 -12.07 4.56
C GLN A 34 9.47 -12.42 6.03
N ARG A 35 10.17 -13.49 6.33
CA ARG A 35 10.36 -13.90 7.71
C ARG A 35 11.22 -12.89 8.47
N ASP A 36 12.28 -12.39 7.83
CA ASP A 36 13.12 -11.35 8.44
C ASP A 36 12.30 -10.13 8.79
N LEU A 37 11.43 -9.70 7.87
CA LEU A 37 10.63 -8.51 8.10
C LEU A 37 9.63 -8.75 9.23
N ALA A 38 9.01 -9.93 9.27
CA ALA A 38 8.10 -10.24 10.33
C ALA A 38 8.79 -10.20 11.69
N GLU A 39 10.02 -10.71 11.76
CA GLU A 39 10.79 -10.68 12.99
C GLU A 39 11.08 -9.24 13.42
N ALA A 40 11.46 -8.40 12.47
CA ALA A 40 11.77 -7.01 12.78
C ALA A 40 10.54 -6.30 13.35
N LEU A 41 9.35 -6.69 12.92
CA LEU A 41 8.10 -6.11 13.40
C LEU A 41 7.54 -6.84 14.61
N LYS A 42 8.24 -7.86 15.08
CA LYS A 42 7.82 -8.67 16.23
C LYS A 42 6.47 -9.33 15.99
N LEU A 43 6.25 -9.74 14.76
CA LEU A 43 5.04 -10.45 14.39
C LEU A 43 5.24 -11.93 14.61
N LYS A 44 4.17 -12.59 15.03
CA LYS A 44 4.25 -14.01 15.32
C LYS A 44 4.43 -14.84 14.06
N TYR A 45 3.77 -14.43 12.96
CA TYR A 45 3.80 -15.21 11.73
C TYR A 45 4.16 -14.31 10.54
N TYR A 46 4.96 -14.85 9.63
CA TYR A 46 5.34 -14.11 8.45
C TYR A 46 4.21 -14.04 7.41
N THR A 47 3.16 -14.85 7.60
CA THR A 47 2.05 -14.84 6.64
C THR A 47 1.38 -13.47 6.56
N PHE A 48 1.46 -12.69 7.65
CA PHE A 48 0.92 -11.35 7.61
C PHE A 48 1.62 -10.50 6.53
N ILE A 49 2.96 -10.63 6.45
CA ILE A 49 3.72 -9.90 5.44
C ILE A 49 3.32 -10.38 4.03
N SER A 50 3.19 -11.70 3.88
CA SER A 50 2.79 -12.26 2.60
C SER A 50 1.43 -11.70 2.14
N GLN A 51 0.48 -11.60 3.06
CA GLN A 51 -0.83 -11.07 2.73
C GLN A 51 -0.76 -9.61 2.33
N LEU A 52 0.03 -8.81 3.03
CA LEU A 52 0.20 -7.41 2.66
C LEU A 52 0.78 -7.29 1.26
N GLU A 53 1.79 -8.08 0.96
CA GLU A 53 2.46 -7.99 -0.34
C GLU A 53 1.58 -8.47 -1.48
N ASN A 54 0.63 -9.34 -1.19
CA ASN A 54 -0.31 -9.81 -2.21
C ASN A 54 -1.57 -8.97 -2.30
N GLY A 55 -1.65 -7.91 -1.51
CA GLY A 55 -2.79 -7.02 -1.57
C GLY A 55 -4.04 -7.54 -0.89
N HIS A 56 -3.88 -8.53 0.00
CA HIS A 56 -5.02 -9.12 0.70
C HIS A 56 -5.35 -8.39 2.00
N GLY A 57 -4.67 -7.28 2.29
CA GLY A 57 -4.95 -6.50 3.47
C GLY A 57 -4.21 -5.19 3.39
N ARG A 58 -4.29 -4.42 4.45
CA ARG A 58 -3.64 -3.13 4.54
C ARG A 58 -2.72 -3.12 5.72
N VAL A 59 -1.66 -2.33 5.64
CA VAL A 59 -0.81 -2.09 6.80
C VAL A 59 -1.62 -1.31 7.83
N PRO A 60 -1.79 -1.84 9.04
CA PRO A 60 -2.47 -1.04 10.08
C PRO A 60 -1.63 0.20 10.38
N PRO A 61 -2.25 1.35 10.62
CA PRO A 61 -1.47 2.58 10.80
C PRO A 61 -0.46 2.53 11.92
N HIS A 62 -0.70 1.76 12.97
CA HIS A 62 0.26 1.67 14.06
C HIS A 62 1.55 0.97 13.63
N LEU A 63 1.54 0.29 12.49
CA LEU A 63 2.74 -0.36 11.96
C LEU A 63 3.45 0.48 10.90
N TYR A 64 2.93 1.63 10.54
CA TYR A 64 3.57 2.45 9.50
C TYR A 64 5.01 2.77 9.86
N GLU A 65 5.22 3.29 11.05
CA GLU A 65 6.57 3.71 11.43
C GLU A 65 7.51 2.53 11.59
N PRO A 66 7.16 1.48 12.36
CA PRO A 66 8.09 0.35 12.47
C PRO A 66 8.36 -0.33 11.13
N LEU A 67 7.37 -0.38 10.25
CA LEU A 67 7.58 -0.97 8.94
C LEU A 67 8.53 -0.12 8.10
N ALA A 68 8.33 1.20 8.08
CA ALA A 68 9.21 2.08 7.34
C ALA A 68 10.65 1.95 7.85
N VAL A 69 10.82 1.90 9.16
CA VAL A 69 12.15 1.76 9.76
C VAL A 69 12.78 0.44 9.33
N ALA A 70 12.03 -0.66 9.41
CA ALA A 70 12.56 -1.96 9.03
C ALA A 70 12.94 -2.00 7.55
N LEU A 71 12.21 -1.29 6.71
CA LEU A 71 12.49 -1.24 5.28
C LEU A 71 13.51 -0.16 4.93
N ARG A 72 13.99 0.59 5.92
CA ARG A 72 14.95 1.68 5.74
C ARG A 72 14.42 2.75 4.81
N GLN A 73 13.13 3.03 4.93
CA GLN A 73 12.48 4.09 4.20
C GLN A 73 12.22 5.27 5.12
N ASP A 74 12.28 6.48 4.56
CA ASP A 74 11.85 7.65 5.30
C ASP A 74 10.40 7.47 5.71
N VAL A 75 10.08 7.70 6.99
CA VAL A 75 8.75 7.41 7.51
C VAL A 75 7.69 8.21 6.76
N LYS A 76 7.94 9.50 6.55
CA LYS A 76 6.96 10.35 5.89
C LYS A 76 6.72 9.91 4.45
N VAL A 77 7.80 9.59 3.75
CA VAL A 77 7.67 9.11 2.37
C VAL A 77 6.90 7.81 2.33
N PHE A 78 7.20 6.90 3.26
CA PHE A 78 6.51 5.61 3.30
C PHE A 78 5.02 5.79 3.57
N VAL A 79 4.68 6.64 4.54
CA VAL A 79 3.28 6.88 4.86
C VAL A 79 2.55 7.50 3.67
N MET A 80 3.21 8.42 2.96
CA MET A 80 2.60 8.99 1.76
C MET A 80 2.32 7.93 0.71
N GLU A 81 3.23 6.97 0.54
CA GLU A 81 2.98 5.88 -0.40
C GLU A 81 1.80 5.03 0.05
N MET A 82 1.70 4.76 1.36
CA MET A 82 0.57 3.99 1.85
C MET A 82 -0.74 4.72 1.61
N LEU A 83 -0.77 6.03 1.87
CA LEU A 83 -1.98 6.80 1.62
C LEU A 83 -2.34 6.82 0.14
N LYS A 84 -1.34 6.92 -0.72
CA LYS A 84 -1.61 6.96 -2.15
C LYS A 84 -2.40 5.73 -2.60
N PHE A 85 -2.09 4.58 -2.03
CA PHE A 85 -2.72 3.34 -2.44
C PHE A 85 -3.92 2.99 -1.59
N TYR A 86 -3.84 3.19 -0.27
CA TYR A 86 -4.89 2.73 0.63
C TYR A 86 -6.00 3.76 0.82
N ASP A 87 -5.66 5.04 0.70
CA ASP A 87 -6.60 6.12 0.98
C ASP A 87 -6.34 7.23 -0.03
N PRO A 88 -6.64 6.94 -1.30
CA PRO A 88 -6.23 7.85 -2.39
C PRO A 88 -6.87 9.22 -2.31
N PHE A 89 -8.06 9.33 -1.74
CA PHE A 89 -8.72 10.63 -1.66
C PHE A 89 -8.04 11.50 -0.60
N THR A 90 -7.57 10.90 0.49
CA THR A 90 -6.79 11.66 1.47
C THR A 90 -5.46 12.08 0.86
N TYR A 91 -4.83 11.17 0.11
CA TYR A 91 -3.59 11.52 -0.58
C TYR A 91 -3.80 12.73 -1.49
N LYS A 92 -4.89 12.70 -2.27
CA LYS A 92 -5.19 13.80 -3.18
C LYS A 92 -5.43 15.09 -2.42
N ALA A 93 -6.17 15.02 -1.30
CA ALA A 93 -6.46 16.20 -0.52
C ALA A 93 -5.18 16.84 0.05
N LEU A 94 -4.24 16.00 0.46
CA LEU A 94 -3.00 16.50 1.03
C LEU A 94 -2.04 17.04 -0.03
N ASN A 95 -2.05 16.48 -1.21
CA ASN A 95 -1.05 16.79 -2.25
C ASN A 95 -1.60 17.54 -3.43
N GLY A 96 -2.90 17.80 -3.48
CA GLY A 96 -3.52 18.54 -4.57
C GLY A 96 -3.85 17.71 -5.79
N GLU A 97 -3.29 16.53 -5.90
CA GLU A 97 -3.53 15.68 -7.07
C GLU A 97 -3.16 14.25 -6.73
N HIS A 98 -3.57 13.33 -7.59
CA HIS A 98 -3.24 11.93 -7.46
C HIS A 98 -2.78 11.45 -8.84
N PRO A 99 -1.79 10.53 -8.90
CA PRO A 99 -1.30 10.06 -10.21
C PRO A 99 -2.36 9.33 -11.03
N TYR A 100 -3.43 8.84 -10.39
CA TYR A 100 -4.50 8.17 -11.11
C TYR A 100 -5.76 9.02 -11.05
N ASN A 101 -6.58 8.91 -12.09
CA ASN A 101 -7.85 9.62 -12.10
C ASN A 101 -8.85 8.83 -11.26
N LEU A 102 -9.08 9.30 -10.05
CA LEU A 102 -9.91 8.59 -9.11
C LEU A 102 -11.39 8.66 -9.45
N MET A 103 -11.78 9.55 -10.38
CA MET A 103 -13.17 9.68 -10.78
C MET A 103 -13.53 8.81 -11.96
N GLU A 104 -12.55 8.18 -12.60
CA GLU A 104 -12.82 7.29 -13.70
C GLU A 104 -13.27 5.93 -13.20
N PRO A 105 -14.04 5.18 -13.98
CA PRO A 105 -14.31 3.79 -13.62
C PRO A 105 -13.01 3.03 -13.45
N ALA A 106 -12.99 2.10 -12.50
CA ALA A 106 -11.77 1.40 -12.16
C ALA A 106 -11.13 0.71 -13.35
N ASN A 107 -11.96 0.13 -14.22
CA ASN A 107 -11.40 -0.57 -15.36
C ASN A 107 -10.71 0.39 -16.32
N LYS A 108 -11.14 1.64 -16.38
CA LYS A 108 -10.48 2.63 -17.23
C LYS A 108 -9.17 3.10 -16.61
N VAL A 109 -9.17 3.26 -15.32
CA VAL A 109 -7.95 3.70 -14.63
C VAL A 109 -6.81 2.76 -14.95
N TRP A 110 -7.09 1.48 -15.02
CA TRP A 110 -6.02 0.51 -15.17
C TRP A 110 -5.71 0.14 -16.60
N THR A 111 -6.58 0.49 -17.52
CA THR A 111 -6.30 0.18 -18.91
C THR A 111 -5.48 1.22 -19.60
N GLN A 112 -5.23 2.32 -18.95
CA GLN A 112 -4.45 3.37 -19.58
C GLN A 112 -3.00 3.32 -19.28
N GLU A 113 -2.58 2.40 -18.45
CA GLU A 113 -1.21 2.36 -18.04
C GLU A 113 -0.30 1.86 -19.09
N GLU A 114 -0.84 1.10 -20.04
CA GLU A 114 0.03 0.69 -21.09
C GLU A 114 0.31 1.80 -22.01
#